data_20cad783a27668b7e41e39bcdf535f93
#
_entry.id   20cad783a27668b7e41e39bcdf535f93
#
_cell.length_a   1.000
_cell.length_b   1.000
_cell.length_c   1.000
_cell.angle_alpha   90.00
_cell.angle_beta   90.00
_cell.angle_gamma   90.00
#
_symmetry.space_group_name_H-M   'P 1'
#
loop_
_entity.id
_entity.type
_entity.pdbx_description
1 polymer ?
#
loop_
_entity_poly.entity_id
_entity_poly.type
_entity_poly.pdbx_seq_one_letter_code
_entity_poly.pdbx_strand_id
1 'polypeptide(L)'
;MHLKEYAACAAAISMFATAGFAQEVTLRFQHFVSPASANPTYFMQPWADAIEEQSNGRIKVELYPFMQLGGSAPNQFDLIRDGAIDGGWVIPAYQPNRFPEAEALELPFMTSKSGEEASAAAWDYTQTYLMDDFADVHVIAAHMHGPGIVHKRGPAIETLEDFEGLKLRGPSRPATMLLEALGATPIGMPVPQFPEALSKGVVDGGVITWEMSPSLKLDELTDSHTDVAGDQALYNLYFIWAMNKDVYEGMPDDLRAIIDANSGMMASMWAGRAHDTGDAVGRDLMAAAGNEIATLSEAETARIAAVGAEVTQAWIAEMNDKGFDGAALVAAAQAAVADNLMQ
;
A
#
# COMPACT_ATOMS: atom_id res chain seq x y z
N MET A 1 70.36 -49.06 -29.60
CA MET A 1 70.08 -47.80 -30.25
C MET A 1 68.60 -47.74 -30.53
N HIS A 2 67.78 -47.28 -29.56
CA HIS A 2 66.34 -47.21 -29.74
C HIS A 2 65.90 -45.82 -29.23
N LEU A 3 65.43 -44.93 -30.13
CA LEU A 3 64.72 -43.71 -29.85
C LEU A 3 63.33 -44.12 -29.38
N LYS A 4 62.93 -43.58 -28.20
CA LYS A 4 61.56 -43.65 -27.70
C LYS A 4 60.90 -42.32 -28.01
N GLU A 5 59.87 -42.42 -28.82
CA GLU A 5 58.96 -41.33 -29.13
C GLU A 5 58.04 -41.06 -27.91
N TYR A 6 58.02 -39.85 -27.40
CA TYR A 6 57.05 -39.42 -26.43
C TYR A 6 55.94 -38.67 -27.15
N ALA A 7 54.77 -39.31 -27.27
CA ALA A 7 53.57 -38.68 -27.70
C ALA A 7 53.00 -37.83 -26.55
N ALA A 8 53.00 -36.51 -26.70
CA ALA A 8 52.35 -35.58 -25.79
C ALA A 8 50.89 -35.48 -26.14
N CYS A 9 49.98 -36.05 -25.30
CA CYS A 9 48.54 -35.79 -25.34
C CYS A 9 48.27 -34.41 -24.74
N ALA A 10 48.02 -33.42 -25.56
CA ALA A 10 47.46 -32.15 -25.13
C ALA A 10 45.97 -32.30 -24.88
N ALA A 11 45.55 -32.42 -23.62
CA ALA A 11 44.15 -32.33 -23.21
C ALA A 11 43.70 -30.88 -23.31
N ALA A 12 42.92 -30.56 -24.33
CA ALA A 12 42.20 -29.26 -24.38
C ALA A 12 41.07 -29.25 -23.36
N ILE A 13 41.34 -28.63 -22.22
CA ILE A 13 40.29 -28.28 -21.24
C ILE A 13 39.50 -27.12 -21.83
N SER A 14 38.33 -27.41 -22.42
CA SER A 14 37.34 -26.39 -22.80
C SER A 14 36.76 -25.82 -21.51
N MET A 15 37.30 -24.69 -21.04
CA MET A 15 36.63 -23.86 -20.07
C MET A 15 35.37 -23.30 -20.75
N PHE A 16 34.23 -23.88 -20.44
CA PHE A 16 32.97 -23.16 -20.60
C PHE A 16 32.99 -22.02 -19.61
N ALA A 17 33.44 -20.85 -20.05
CA ALA A 17 33.13 -19.61 -19.37
C ALA A 17 31.61 -19.50 -19.42
N THR A 18 30.93 -19.74 -18.31
CA THR A 18 29.58 -19.24 -18.10
C THR A 18 29.74 -17.74 -18.20
N ALA A 19 29.28 -17.18 -19.33
CA ALA A 19 29.11 -15.74 -19.44
C ALA A 19 28.06 -15.36 -18.38
N GLY A 20 28.49 -15.01 -17.20
CA GLY A 20 27.66 -14.31 -16.24
C GLY A 20 27.24 -13.04 -16.93
N PHE A 21 25.97 -12.86 -17.18
CA PHE A 21 25.47 -11.60 -17.68
C PHE A 21 25.88 -10.54 -16.65
N ALA A 22 26.63 -9.52 -17.08
CA ALA A 22 26.95 -8.39 -16.23
C ALA A 22 25.63 -7.67 -15.91
N GLN A 23 25.47 -7.25 -14.67
CA GLN A 23 24.37 -6.37 -14.27
C GLN A 23 24.34 -5.14 -15.19
N GLU A 24 23.20 -4.89 -15.83
CA GLU A 24 23.02 -3.81 -16.80
C GLU A 24 22.27 -2.63 -16.19
N VAL A 25 21.29 -2.94 -15.30
CA VAL A 25 20.40 -1.96 -14.68
C VAL A 25 20.37 -2.17 -13.18
N THR A 26 20.56 -1.12 -12.42
CA THR A 26 20.27 -1.10 -10.97
C THR A 26 19.10 -0.15 -10.75
N LEU A 27 18.03 -0.64 -10.13
CA LEU A 27 16.84 0.13 -9.79
C LEU A 27 16.81 0.37 -8.27
N ARG A 28 16.81 1.63 -7.87
CA ARG A 28 16.74 2.05 -6.47
C ARG A 28 15.29 2.37 -6.12
N PHE A 29 14.65 1.46 -5.39
CA PHE A 29 13.27 1.61 -4.95
C PHE A 29 13.20 1.96 -3.48
N GLN A 30 12.40 2.95 -3.12
CA GLN A 30 12.30 3.45 -1.75
C GLN A 30 10.89 3.26 -1.19
N HIS A 31 10.83 3.00 0.12
CA HIS A 31 9.59 3.02 0.89
C HIS A 31 9.79 3.65 2.27
N PHE A 32 8.68 3.99 2.95
CA PHE A 32 8.70 4.78 4.19
C PHE A 32 8.46 3.95 5.46
N VAL A 33 8.32 2.64 5.35
CA VAL A 33 8.04 1.73 6.47
C VAL A 33 9.24 0.85 6.83
N SER A 34 9.11 0.06 7.90
CA SER A 34 10.10 -0.95 8.29
C SER A 34 10.25 -2.02 7.20
N PRO A 35 11.45 -2.54 6.93
CA PRO A 35 11.62 -3.68 6.03
C PRO A 35 10.95 -4.95 6.55
N ALA A 36 10.62 -5.01 7.85
CA ALA A 36 9.88 -6.12 8.47
C ALA A 36 8.36 -5.95 8.39
N SER A 37 7.84 -4.85 7.82
CA SER A 37 6.40 -4.69 7.58
C SER A 37 5.92 -5.67 6.52
N ALA A 38 4.61 -5.95 6.49
CA ALA A 38 4.05 -6.99 5.65
C ALA A 38 4.30 -6.76 4.15
N ASN A 39 4.06 -5.55 3.65
CA ASN A 39 4.20 -5.27 2.22
C ASN A 39 5.66 -5.38 1.74
N PRO A 40 6.69 -4.81 2.41
CA PRO A 40 8.09 -5.09 2.09
C PRO A 40 8.45 -6.58 2.14
N THR A 41 7.93 -7.33 3.14
CA THR A 41 8.29 -8.73 3.34
C THR A 41 7.62 -9.67 2.33
N TYR A 42 6.33 -9.47 2.05
CA TYR A 42 5.53 -10.43 1.28
C TYR A 42 5.27 -10.00 -0.17
N PHE A 43 5.55 -8.74 -0.52
CA PHE A 43 5.43 -8.24 -1.89
C PHE A 43 6.71 -7.61 -2.42
N MET A 44 7.23 -6.52 -1.81
CA MET A 44 8.30 -5.72 -2.44
C MET A 44 9.59 -6.50 -2.63
N GLN A 45 10.06 -7.21 -1.59
CA GLN A 45 11.28 -8.02 -1.70
C GLN A 45 11.09 -9.22 -2.63
N PRO A 46 10.02 -10.03 -2.52
CA PRO A 46 9.76 -11.10 -3.48
C PRO A 46 9.56 -10.62 -4.92
N TRP A 47 8.98 -9.43 -5.13
CA TRP A 47 8.88 -8.81 -6.45
C TRP A 47 10.28 -8.46 -6.99
N ALA A 48 11.13 -7.85 -6.18
CA ALA A 48 12.50 -7.52 -6.54
C ALA A 48 13.31 -8.77 -6.90
N ASP A 49 13.19 -9.83 -6.08
CA ASP A 49 13.86 -11.11 -6.31
C ASP A 49 13.40 -11.78 -7.61
N ALA A 50 12.09 -11.70 -7.92
CA ALA A 50 11.53 -12.23 -9.18
C ALA A 50 12.07 -11.48 -10.41
N ILE A 51 12.20 -10.16 -10.34
CA ILE A 51 12.79 -9.35 -11.41
C ILE A 51 14.27 -9.72 -11.61
N GLU A 52 15.04 -9.87 -10.53
CA GLU A 52 16.44 -10.27 -10.62
C GLU A 52 16.60 -11.68 -11.21
N GLU A 53 15.81 -12.64 -10.75
CA GLU A 53 15.81 -14.02 -11.26
C GLU A 53 15.44 -14.08 -12.73
N GLN A 54 14.31 -13.49 -13.13
CA GLN A 54 13.81 -13.53 -14.51
C GLN A 54 14.72 -12.80 -15.50
N SER A 55 15.43 -11.76 -15.05
CA SER A 55 16.43 -11.05 -15.85
C SER A 55 17.79 -11.76 -15.90
N ASN A 56 17.96 -12.91 -15.23
CA ASN A 56 19.24 -13.58 -15.02
C ASN A 56 20.31 -12.63 -14.41
N GLY A 57 19.90 -11.78 -13.47
CA GLY A 57 20.75 -10.82 -12.79
C GLY A 57 21.11 -9.57 -13.60
N ARG A 58 20.51 -9.35 -14.78
CA ARG A 58 20.73 -8.14 -15.58
C ARG A 58 20.04 -6.92 -14.97
N ILE A 59 18.90 -7.10 -14.29
CA ILE A 59 18.27 -6.08 -13.48
C ILE A 59 18.51 -6.44 -12.01
N LYS A 60 18.98 -5.46 -11.23
CA LYS A 60 19.04 -5.53 -9.77
C LYS A 60 18.10 -4.50 -9.19
N VAL A 61 17.22 -4.90 -8.28
CA VAL A 61 16.35 -3.99 -7.52
C VAL A 61 16.86 -3.88 -6.10
N GLU A 62 17.22 -2.68 -5.70
CA GLU A 62 17.67 -2.36 -4.33
C GLU A 62 16.54 -1.64 -3.58
N LEU A 63 16.09 -2.21 -2.47
CA LEU A 63 15.04 -1.63 -1.63
C LEU A 63 15.63 -0.77 -0.50
N TYR A 64 15.15 0.45 -0.39
CA TYR A 64 15.60 1.42 0.61
C TYR A 64 14.46 1.77 1.56
N PRO A 65 14.44 1.19 2.78
CA PRO A 65 13.40 1.46 3.77
C PRO A 65 13.58 2.84 4.45
N PHE A 66 12.52 3.28 5.18
CA PHE A 66 12.57 4.49 6.02
C PHE A 66 13.03 5.76 5.31
N MET A 67 12.75 5.91 4.02
CA MET A 67 13.18 7.06 3.21
C MET A 67 14.69 7.28 3.21
N GLN A 68 15.50 6.21 3.17
CA GLN A 68 16.97 6.30 3.27
C GLN A 68 17.63 7.07 2.12
N LEU A 69 16.98 7.16 0.97
CA LEU A 69 17.49 7.98 -0.16
C LEU A 69 17.10 9.46 -0.04
N GLY A 70 16.41 9.81 1.03
CA GLY A 70 16.01 11.19 1.34
C GLY A 70 14.54 11.50 1.03
N GLY A 71 14.11 12.71 1.41
CA GLY A 71 12.73 13.15 1.28
C GLY A 71 11.83 12.70 2.44
N SER A 72 10.54 12.61 2.15
CA SER A 72 9.51 12.16 3.10
C SER A 72 8.41 11.41 2.36
N ALA A 73 7.59 10.63 3.08
CA ALA A 73 6.50 9.86 2.46
C ALA A 73 5.57 10.71 1.59
N PRO A 74 5.17 11.94 1.97
CA PRO A 74 4.40 12.82 1.09
C PRO A 74 5.10 13.24 -0.21
N ASN A 75 6.44 13.25 -0.26
CA ASN A 75 7.18 13.65 -1.45
C ASN A 75 7.55 12.47 -2.37
N GLN A 76 7.16 11.25 -2.01
CA GLN A 76 7.59 10.03 -2.71
C GLN A 76 7.28 10.05 -4.20
N PHE A 77 6.08 10.49 -4.59
CA PHE A 77 5.71 10.60 -5.99
C PHE A 77 6.63 11.57 -6.77
N ASP A 78 6.91 12.74 -6.18
CA ASP A 78 7.78 13.74 -6.83
C ASP A 78 9.23 13.23 -6.97
N LEU A 79 9.75 12.51 -5.97
CA LEU A 79 11.08 11.90 -6.04
C LEU A 79 11.19 10.88 -7.18
N ILE A 80 10.14 10.09 -7.42
CA ILE A 80 10.08 9.14 -8.54
C ILE A 80 9.97 9.91 -9.87
N ARG A 81 9.00 10.82 -9.99
CA ARG A 81 8.78 11.62 -11.20
C ARG A 81 10.05 12.35 -11.63
N ASP A 82 10.74 13.00 -10.70
CA ASP A 82 11.90 13.84 -10.98
C ASP A 82 13.21 13.03 -11.13
N GLY A 83 13.15 11.68 -11.04
CA GLY A 83 14.30 10.79 -11.21
C GLY A 83 15.31 10.84 -10.06
N ALA A 84 14.95 11.38 -8.89
CA ALA A 84 15.80 11.33 -7.70
C ALA A 84 15.98 9.90 -7.18
N ILE A 85 14.97 9.08 -7.38
CA ILE A 85 14.94 7.63 -7.15
C ILE A 85 14.31 6.95 -8.36
N ASP A 86 14.61 5.66 -8.55
CA ASP A 86 14.14 4.94 -9.74
C ASP A 86 12.73 4.39 -9.57
N GLY A 87 12.27 4.20 -8.33
CA GLY A 87 10.90 3.78 -8.03
C GLY A 87 10.59 3.80 -6.53
N GLY A 88 9.35 3.45 -6.19
CA GLY A 88 8.97 3.40 -4.79
C GLY A 88 7.48 3.26 -4.53
N TRP A 89 7.15 3.21 -3.26
CA TRP A 89 5.81 3.02 -2.74
C TRP A 89 5.17 4.36 -2.38
N VAL A 90 4.07 4.70 -3.03
CA VAL A 90 3.40 5.99 -2.92
C VAL A 90 2.02 5.82 -2.29
N ILE A 91 1.66 6.74 -1.40
CA ILE A 91 0.28 6.95 -0.95
C ILE A 91 -0.17 8.30 -1.56
N PRO A 92 -0.99 8.30 -2.62
CA PRO A 92 -1.47 9.53 -3.25
C PRO A 92 -2.18 10.47 -2.29
N ALA A 93 -2.91 9.93 -1.30
CA ALA A 93 -3.59 10.70 -0.25
C ALA A 93 -2.66 11.55 0.64
N TYR A 94 -1.34 11.28 0.65
CA TYR A 94 -0.38 12.11 1.36
C TYR A 94 -0.06 13.44 0.66
N GLN A 95 -0.59 13.64 -0.56
CA GLN A 95 -0.52 14.89 -1.31
C GLN A 95 -1.95 15.45 -1.52
N PRO A 96 -2.54 16.11 -0.52
CA PRO A 96 -3.92 16.57 -0.57
C PRO A 96 -4.24 17.38 -1.82
N ASN A 97 -5.39 17.12 -2.43
CA ASN A 97 -5.90 17.76 -3.64
C ASN A 97 -5.11 17.49 -4.94
N ARG A 98 -4.09 16.66 -4.91
CA ARG A 98 -3.32 16.34 -6.12
C ARG A 98 -3.96 15.23 -6.94
N PHE A 99 -4.51 14.23 -6.28
CA PHE A 99 -5.12 13.04 -6.88
C PHE A 99 -6.56 12.86 -6.37
N PRO A 100 -7.44 13.84 -6.63
CA PRO A 100 -8.76 13.85 -5.99
C PRO A 100 -9.66 12.68 -6.44
N GLU A 101 -9.49 12.19 -7.68
CA GLU A 101 -10.29 11.07 -8.19
C GLU A 101 -9.94 9.74 -7.51
N ALA A 102 -8.70 9.57 -7.04
CA ALA A 102 -8.27 8.38 -6.30
C ALA A 102 -9.00 8.24 -4.95
N GLU A 103 -9.47 9.35 -4.36
CA GLU A 103 -10.18 9.35 -3.09
C GLU A 103 -11.51 8.58 -3.15
N ALA A 104 -12.09 8.36 -4.34
CA ALA A 104 -13.31 7.57 -4.50
C ALA A 104 -13.16 6.14 -3.95
N LEU A 105 -11.97 5.54 -4.09
CA LEU A 105 -11.65 4.22 -3.54
C LEU A 105 -11.49 4.22 -2.01
N GLU A 106 -11.18 5.38 -1.40
CA GLU A 106 -10.93 5.54 0.03
C GLU A 106 -12.17 5.98 0.83
N LEU A 107 -13.31 6.14 0.17
CA LEU A 107 -14.56 6.50 0.83
C LEU A 107 -14.99 5.44 1.86
N PRO A 108 -15.68 5.82 2.93
CA PRO A 108 -16.09 4.89 3.97
C PRO A 108 -16.92 3.73 3.43
N PHE A 109 -16.62 2.52 3.86
CA PHE A 109 -17.32 1.29 3.46
C PHE A 109 -17.33 1.04 1.95
N MET A 110 -16.36 1.57 1.21
CA MET A 110 -16.29 1.42 -0.25
C MET A 110 -15.85 0.02 -0.65
N THR A 111 -14.84 -0.54 0.01
CA THR A 111 -14.21 -1.80 -0.38
C THR A 111 -14.46 -2.92 0.64
N SER A 112 -14.18 -4.16 0.24
CA SER A 112 -14.19 -5.31 1.14
C SER A 112 -13.03 -5.25 2.14
N LYS A 113 -13.06 -6.12 3.15
CA LYS A 113 -11.97 -6.32 4.11
C LYS A 113 -10.80 -7.11 3.52
N SER A 114 -10.93 -7.68 2.33
CA SER A 114 -9.83 -8.33 1.62
C SER A 114 -9.00 -7.29 0.88
N GLY A 115 -7.73 -7.15 1.25
CA GLY A 115 -6.79 -6.32 0.52
C GLY A 115 -6.56 -6.83 -0.90
N GLU A 116 -6.64 -8.14 -1.14
CA GLU A 116 -6.52 -8.74 -2.47
C GLU A 116 -7.68 -8.31 -3.39
N GLU A 117 -8.94 -8.43 -2.96
CA GLU A 117 -10.12 -8.00 -3.72
C GLU A 117 -10.12 -6.48 -3.93
N ALA A 118 -9.87 -5.72 -2.87
CA ALA A 118 -9.80 -4.26 -2.95
C ALA A 118 -8.70 -3.79 -3.92
N SER A 119 -7.57 -4.53 -4.00
CA SER A 119 -6.48 -4.22 -4.93
C SER A 119 -6.82 -4.56 -6.37
N ALA A 120 -7.59 -5.62 -6.63
CA ALA A 120 -8.09 -5.90 -7.97
C ALA A 120 -9.00 -4.76 -8.45
N ALA A 121 -9.94 -4.32 -7.61
CA ALA A 121 -10.80 -3.18 -7.90
C ALA A 121 -10.00 -1.88 -8.11
N ALA A 122 -8.98 -1.65 -7.28
CA ALA A 122 -8.10 -0.49 -7.40
C ALA A 122 -7.33 -0.46 -8.73
N TRP A 123 -6.86 -1.61 -9.20
CA TRP A 123 -6.20 -1.70 -10.51
C TRP A 123 -7.16 -1.33 -11.65
N ASP A 124 -8.35 -1.93 -11.69
CA ASP A 124 -9.33 -1.65 -12.75
C ASP A 124 -9.78 -0.19 -12.76
N TYR A 125 -10.02 0.38 -11.58
CA TYR A 125 -10.34 1.79 -11.44
C TYR A 125 -9.19 2.67 -11.91
N THR A 126 -7.95 2.34 -11.55
CA THR A 126 -6.75 3.08 -11.95
C THR A 126 -6.60 3.11 -13.46
N GLN A 127 -6.78 1.96 -14.15
CA GLN A 127 -6.66 1.89 -15.61
C GLN A 127 -7.65 2.77 -16.33
N THR A 128 -8.80 3.05 -15.73
CA THR A 128 -9.89 3.79 -16.37
C THR A 128 -9.87 5.27 -16.01
N TYR A 129 -9.50 5.62 -14.76
CA TYR A 129 -9.70 6.97 -14.22
C TYR A 129 -8.42 7.68 -13.76
N LEU A 130 -7.34 6.95 -13.46
CA LEU A 130 -6.17 7.55 -12.82
C LEU A 130 -4.89 7.53 -13.66
N MET A 131 -4.90 6.91 -14.85
CA MET A 131 -3.68 6.81 -15.67
C MET A 131 -3.19 8.17 -16.17
N ASP A 132 -4.09 9.13 -16.38
CA ASP A 132 -3.71 10.50 -16.75
C ASP A 132 -3.05 11.22 -15.58
N ASP A 133 -3.53 11.01 -14.34
CA ASP A 133 -2.93 11.55 -13.11
C ASP A 133 -1.52 11.01 -12.86
N PHE A 134 -1.26 9.76 -13.27
CA PHE A 134 0.03 9.07 -13.13
C PHE A 134 0.87 9.05 -14.40
N ALA A 135 0.54 9.88 -15.42
CA ALA A 135 1.23 9.88 -16.72
C ALA A 135 2.74 10.17 -16.64
N ASP A 136 3.20 10.78 -15.54
CA ASP A 136 4.60 11.13 -15.31
C ASP A 136 5.43 9.97 -14.69
N VAL A 137 4.80 8.85 -14.35
CA VAL A 137 5.46 7.66 -13.80
C VAL A 137 4.98 6.40 -14.51
N HIS A 138 5.71 5.29 -14.38
CA HIS A 138 5.24 3.98 -14.80
C HIS A 138 4.64 3.25 -13.59
N VAL A 139 3.34 2.99 -13.62
CA VAL A 139 2.62 2.29 -12.55
C VAL A 139 2.82 0.79 -12.70
N ILE A 140 3.46 0.17 -11.72
CA ILE A 140 3.70 -1.28 -11.65
C ILE A 140 2.50 -1.99 -11.03
N ALA A 141 1.99 -1.44 -9.91
CA ALA A 141 0.81 -1.96 -9.23
C ALA A 141 0.01 -0.80 -8.61
N ALA A 142 -1.31 -0.96 -8.59
CA ALA A 142 -2.23 -0.11 -7.85
C ALA A 142 -2.97 -0.99 -6.86
N HIS A 143 -2.84 -0.73 -5.57
CA HIS A 143 -3.33 -1.66 -4.57
C HIS A 143 -3.90 -0.96 -3.34
N MET A 144 -4.59 -1.73 -2.51
CA MET A 144 -5.18 -1.30 -1.25
C MET A 144 -4.76 -2.23 -0.12
N HIS A 145 -4.88 -1.77 1.12
CA HIS A 145 -4.69 -2.61 2.29
C HIS A 145 -5.99 -3.33 2.68
N GLY A 146 -5.94 -4.24 3.65
CA GLY A 146 -7.08 -4.87 4.30
C GLY A 146 -7.90 -3.90 5.15
N PRO A 147 -8.63 -4.37 6.18
CA PRO A 147 -9.52 -3.51 6.95
C PRO A 147 -8.75 -2.44 7.75
N GLY A 148 -9.21 -1.20 7.66
CA GLY A 148 -8.77 -0.16 8.56
C GLY A 148 -9.46 -0.27 9.92
N ILE A 149 -8.67 -0.32 11.00
CA ILE A 149 -9.08 -0.59 12.38
C ILE A 149 -8.86 0.65 13.24
N VAL A 150 -9.72 0.88 14.23
CA VAL A 150 -9.47 1.91 15.24
C VAL A 150 -8.58 1.33 16.35
N HIS A 151 -7.40 1.89 16.53
CA HIS A 151 -6.46 1.55 17.59
C HIS A 151 -6.36 2.72 18.56
N LYS A 152 -6.60 2.50 19.85
CA LYS A 152 -6.59 3.62 20.83
C LYS A 152 -6.17 3.20 22.23
N ARG A 153 -5.85 4.20 23.05
CA ARG A 153 -5.68 4.05 24.49
C ARG A 153 -7.03 3.97 25.18
N GLY A 154 -7.04 3.24 26.27
CA GLY A 154 -8.25 3.00 27.07
C GLY A 154 -9.19 1.98 26.41
N PRO A 155 -10.44 1.89 26.88
CA PRO A 155 -11.39 0.85 26.46
C PRO A 155 -11.73 0.93 24.97
N ALA A 156 -12.15 -0.19 24.41
CA ALA A 156 -12.59 -0.28 23.00
C ALA A 156 -13.79 0.65 22.73
N ILE A 157 -13.99 0.97 21.46
CA ILE A 157 -15.18 1.65 20.98
C ILE A 157 -16.28 0.59 20.83
N GLU A 158 -17.40 0.79 21.49
CA GLU A 158 -18.56 -0.10 21.44
C GLU A 158 -19.76 0.55 20.73
N THR A 159 -19.83 1.90 20.73
CA THR A 159 -20.93 2.67 20.15
C THR A 159 -20.41 3.84 19.32
N LEU A 160 -21.26 4.41 18.48
CA LEU A 160 -20.95 5.62 17.71
C LEU A 160 -20.55 6.79 18.65
N GLU A 161 -21.22 6.92 19.79
CA GLU A 161 -20.99 7.99 20.76
C GLU A 161 -19.58 7.95 21.39
N ASP A 162 -18.93 6.79 21.39
CA ASP A 162 -17.57 6.62 21.93
C ASP A 162 -16.50 7.32 21.08
N PHE A 163 -16.82 7.76 19.87
CA PHE A 163 -15.93 8.60 19.07
C PHE A 163 -15.88 10.06 19.53
N GLU A 164 -16.90 10.52 20.24
CA GLU A 164 -17.04 11.92 20.58
C GLU A 164 -15.85 12.46 21.38
N GLY A 165 -15.21 13.50 20.86
CA GLY A 165 -14.08 14.18 21.47
C GLY A 165 -12.75 13.46 21.43
N LEU A 166 -12.66 12.23 20.90
CA LEU A 166 -11.38 11.53 20.71
C LEU A 166 -10.53 12.26 19.69
N LYS A 167 -9.25 12.42 19.98
CA LYS A 167 -8.25 12.89 19.01
C LYS A 167 -7.71 11.67 18.26
N LEU A 168 -8.12 11.47 17.01
CA LEU A 168 -7.76 10.30 16.23
C LEU A 168 -6.93 10.68 15.01
N ARG A 169 -5.87 9.94 14.76
CA ARG A 169 -5.10 10.06 13.52
C ARG A 169 -5.95 9.59 12.34
N GLY A 170 -6.05 10.42 11.29
CA GLY A 170 -6.59 10.05 9.98
C GLY A 170 -5.48 9.95 8.94
N PRO A 171 -5.47 8.89 8.10
CA PRO A 171 -4.44 8.71 7.07
C PRO A 171 -4.67 9.54 5.81
N SER A 172 -5.92 9.83 5.48
CA SER A 172 -6.36 10.48 4.25
C SER A 172 -7.49 11.46 4.52
N ARG A 173 -7.84 12.23 3.50
CA ARG A 173 -8.95 13.18 3.60
C ARG A 173 -10.30 12.47 3.80
N PRO A 174 -10.68 11.42 3.04
CA PRO A 174 -11.93 10.69 3.28
C PRO A 174 -12.01 10.08 4.68
N ALA A 175 -10.92 9.47 5.18
CA ALA A 175 -10.88 8.95 6.54
C ALA A 175 -11.00 10.05 7.61
N THR A 176 -10.40 11.23 7.35
CA THR A 176 -10.50 12.39 8.24
C THR A 176 -11.93 12.94 8.28
N MET A 177 -12.59 13.04 7.12
CA MET A 177 -14.01 13.44 7.02
C MET A 177 -14.91 12.48 7.81
N LEU A 178 -14.67 11.17 7.70
CA LEU A 178 -15.41 10.16 8.46
C LEU A 178 -15.23 10.36 9.97
N LEU A 179 -13.99 10.45 10.45
CA LEU A 179 -13.69 10.62 11.87
C LEU A 179 -14.33 11.90 12.45
N GLU A 180 -14.32 13.00 11.68
CA GLU A 180 -14.98 14.25 12.07
C GLU A 180 -16.50 14.09 12.14
N ALA A 181 -17.11 13.43 11.15
CA ALA A 181 -18.54 13.18 11.12
C ALA A 181 -19.01 12.24 12.24
N LEU A 182 -18.12 11.36 12.75
CA LEU A 182 -18.36 10.51 13.92
C LEU A 182 -18.19 11.26 15.26
N GLY A 183 -17.84 12.56 15.25
CA GLY A 183 -17.68 13.38 16.46
C GLY A 183 -16.26 13.40 17.04
N ALA A 184 -15.30 12.73 16.38
CA ALA A 184 -13.89 12.79 16.78
C ALA A 184 -13.25 14.12 16.33
N THR A 185 -12.07 14.41 16.88
CA THR A 185 -11.17 15.47 16.40
C THR A 185 -10.04 14.81 15.60
N PRO A 186 -10.14 14.76 14.27
CA PRO A 186 -9.13 14.09 13.46
C PRO A 186 -7.86 14.92 13.34
N ILE A 187 -6.72 14.23 13.32
CA ILE A 187 -5.40 14.82 13.07
C ILE A 187 -4.76 14.06 11.91
N GLY A 188 -4.69 14.71 10.74
CA GLY A 188 -4.08 14.13 9.54
C GLY A 188 -2.56 14.03 9.68
N MET A 189 -2.00 12.82 9.49
CA MET A 189 -0.55 12.65 9.45
C MET A 189 -0.15 11.36 8.73
N PRO A 190 1.02 11.35 8.06
CA PRO A 190 1.62 10.13 7.52
C PRO A 190 1.93 9.11 8.61
N VAL A 191 1.85 7.82 8.26
CA VAL A 191 2.02 6.71 9.21
C VAL A 191 3.33 6.74 10.02
N PRO A 192 4.50 7.16 9.49
CA PRO A 192 5.72 7.21 10.30
C PRO A 192 5.67 8.16 11.50
N GLN A 193 4.76 9.13 11.50
CA GLN A 193 4.60 10.09 12.60
C GLN A 193 3.66 9.59 13.71
N PHE A 194 2.84 8.59 13.43
CA PHE A 194 1.78 8.14 14.34
C PHE A 194 2.29 7.59 15.68
N PRO A 195 3.31 6.73 15.76
CA PRO A 195 3.81 6.23 17.05
C PRO A 195 4.30 7.35 17.99
N GLU A 196 4.98 8.35 17.44
CA GLU A 196 5.44 9.50 18.23
C GLU A 196 4.28 10.36 18.71
N ALA A 197 3.31 10.65 17.83
CA ALA A 197 2.12 11.41 18.18
C ALA A 197 1.30 10.72 19.28
N LEU A 198 1.15 9.40 19.17
CA LEU A 198 0.48 8.57 20.16
C LEU A 198 1.25 8.54 21.48
N SER A 199 2.57 8.31 21.46
CA SER A 199 3.43 8.30 22.65
C SER A 199 3.40 9.63 23.42
N LYS A 200 3.36 10.75 22.69
CA LYS A 200 3.30 12.10 23.27
C LYS A 200 1.89 12.54 23.69
N GLY A 201 0.85 11.76 23.43
CA GLY A 201 -0.53 12.13 23.73
C GLY A 201 -1.08 13.25 22.84
N VAL A 202 -0.50 13.47 21.66
CA VAL A 202 -1.04 14.37 20.63
C VAL A 202 -2.34 13.81 20.08
N VAL A 203 -2.40 12.49 19.96
CA VAL A 203 -3.60 11.72 19.62
C VAL A 203 -3.91 10.68 20.71
N ASP A 204 -5.17 10.33 20.87
CA ASP A 204 -5.64 9.27 21.77
C ASP A 204 -5.57 7.90 21.08
N GLY A 205 -5.56 7.89 19.75
CA GLY A 205 -5.53 6.71 18.88
C GLY A 205 -5.50 7.13 17.42
N GLY A 206 -5.89 6.21 16.55
CA GLY A 206 -5.99 6.47 15.11
C GLY A 206 -6.52 5.28 14.35
N VAL A 207 -6.83 5.51 13.08
CA VAL A 207 -7.19 4.41 12.19
C VAL A 207 -5.97 3.95 11.42
N ILE A 208 -5.72 2.64 11.46
CA ILE A 208 -4.62 1.92 10.80
C ILE A 208 -5.02 0.47 10.58
N THR A 209 -4.23 -0.28 9.79
CA THR A 209 -4.43 -1.72 9.55
C THR A 209 -3.84 -2.59 10.66
N TRP A 210 -4.30 -3.82 10.76
CA TRP A 210 -3.67 -4.80 11.65
C TRP A 210 -2.21 -5.06 11.27
N GLU A 211 -1.91 -5.14 9.96
CA GLU A 211 -0.56 -5.50 9.46
C GLU A 211 0.52 -4.49 9.83
N MET A 212 0.16 -3.21 9.99
CA MET A 212 1.09 -2.18 10.41
C MET A 212 1.35 -2.20 11.91
N SER A 213 0.47 -2.76 12.70
CA SER A 213 0.52 -2.76 14.16
C SER A 213 1.85 -3.23 14.74
N PRO A 214 2.46 -4.35 14.28
CA PRO A 214 3.74 -4.81 14.81
C PRO A 214 4.88 -3.81 14.57
N SER A 215 4.97 -3.27 13.37
CA SER A 215 6.07 -2.34 13.01
C SER A 215 5.95 -0.99 13.69
N LEU A 216 4.75 -0.61 14.12
CA LEU A 216 4.46 0.62 14.86
C LEU A 216 4.41 0.40 16.38
N LYS A 217 4.57 -0.85 16.85
CA LYS A 217 4.48 -1.22 18.27
C LYS A 217 3.17 -0.82 18.92
N LEU A 218 2.06 -1.03 18.21
CA LEU A 218 0.75 -0.66 18.75
C LEU A 218 0.31 -1.55 19.91
N ASP A 219 0.88 -2.76 20.02
CA ASP A 219 0.76 -3.64 21.17
C ASP A 219 1.24 -3.00 22.49
N GLU A 220 2.25 -2.11 22.40
CA GLU A 220 2.80 -1.37 23.56
C GLU A 220 2.15 0.02 23.74
N LEU A 221 1.63 0.61 22.67
CA LEU A 221 1.19 2.01 22.63
C LEU A 221 -0.32 2.21 22.76
N THR A 222 -1.09 1.13 22.58
CA THR A 222 -2.56 1.15 22.65
C THR A 222 -3.08 0.04 23.56
N ASP A 223 -4.31 0.17 24.01
CA ASP A 223 -4.96 -0.79 24.92
C ASP A 223 -6.08 -1.56 24.22
N SER A 224 -6.65 -0.99 23.15
CA SER A 224 -7.83 -1.55 22.48
C SER A 224 -7.83 -1.32 20.97
N HIS A 225 -8.52 -2.23 20.27
CA HIS A 225 -8.65 -2.28 18.83
C HIS A 225 -10.08 -2.61 18.46
N THR A 226 -10.72 -1.77 17.63
CA THR A 226 -12.11 -1.96 17.24
C THR A 226 -12.26 -2.06 15.73
N ASP A 227 -12.86 -3.13 15.26
CA ASP A 227 -13.28 -3.37 13.88
C ASP A 227 -14.81 -3.19 13.75
N VAL A 228 -15.29 -2.95 12.55
CA VAL A 228 -16.73 -2.96 12.20
C VAL A 228 -17.21 -4.38 11.90
N ALA A 229 -18.51 -4.66 12.08
CA ALA A 229 -19.10 -5.93 11.66
C ALA A 229 -19.26 -6.00 10.12
N GLY A 230 -19.44 -7.23 9.60
CA GLY A 230 -19.63 -7.49 8.17
C GLY A 230 -18.37 -7.48 7.35
N ASP A 231 -18.52 -7.48 6.03
CA ASP A 231 -17.44 -7.74 5.07
C ASP A 231 -16.83 -6.46 4.48
N GLN A 232 -17.46 -5.30 4.68
CA GLN A 232 -16.93 -4.02 4.24
C GLN A 232 -15.98 -3.43 5.29
N ALA A 233 -14.91 -2.81 4.82
CA ALA A 233 -13.95 -2.11 5.67
C ALA A 233 -14.48 -0.72 6.08
N LEU A 234 -14.17 -0.30 7.32
CA LEU A 234 -14.47 1.06 7.78
C LEU A 234 -13.86 2.11 6.83
N TYR A 235 -12.62 1.88 6.43
CA TYR A 235 -11.90 2.64 5.42
C TYR A 235 -10.77 1.79 4.84
N ASN A 236 -10.28 2.15 3.67
CA ASN A 236 -9.06 1.64 3.06
C ASN A 236 -8.22 2.81 2.53
N LEU A 237 -6.94 2.55 2.25
CA LEU A 237 -6.05 3.48 1.57
C LEU A 237 -5.64 2.92 0.21
N TYR A 238 -5.50 3.82 -0.74
CA TYR A 238 -5.01 3.54 -2.07
C TYR A 238 -3.49 3.80 -2.17
N PHE A 239 -2.78 2.90 -2.83
CA PHE A 239 -1.33 2.93 -3.03
C PHE A 239 -0.97 2.66 -4.48
N ILE A 240 0.16 3.20 -4.92
CA ILE A 240 0.83 2.73 -6.13
C ILE A 240 2.26 2.28 -5.83
N TRP A 241 2.69 1.20 -6.48
CA TRP A 241 4.06 0.81 -6.66
C TRP A 241 4.46 1.26 -8.05
N ALA A 242 5.36 2.22 -8.15
CA ALA A 242 5.66 2.92 -9.41
C ALA A 242 7.15 3.15 -9.59
N MET A 243 7.55 3.35 -10.84
CA MET A 243 8.92 3.72 -11.18
C MET A 243 8.97 4.96 -12.06
N ASN A 244 10.15 5.57 -12.11
CA ASN A 244 10.42 6.70 -12.98
C ASN A 244 10.20 6.30 -14.45
N LYS A 245 9.46 7.12 -15.19
CA LYS A 245 9.06 6.84 -16.56
C LYS A 245 10.26 6.79 -17.51
N ASP A 246 11.19 7.74 -17.39
CA ASP A 246 12.37 7.80 -18.26
C ASP A 246 13.30 6.61 -18.02
N VAL A 247 13.42 6.16 -16.76
CA VAL A 247 14.19 4.95 -16.42
C VAL A 247 13.55 3.71 -17.05
N TYR A 248 12.23 3.56 -16.96
CA TYR A 248 11.49 2.46 -17.59
C TYR A 248 11.63 2.50 -19.11
N GLU A 249 11.38 3.63 -19.75
CA GLU A 249 11.43 3.79 -21.20
C GLU A 249 12.87 3.64 -21.75
N GLY A 250 13.89 4.00 -20.96
CA GLY A 250 15.30 3.85 -21.30
C GLY A 250 15.85 2.44 -21.22
N MET A 251 15.11 1.48 -20.65
CA MET A 251 15.53 0.09 -20.56
C MET A 251 15.45 -0.64 -21.91
N PRO A 252 16.33 -1.64 -22.15
CA PRO A 252 16.17 -2.56 -23.28
C PRO A 252 14.79 -3.22 -23.29
N ASP A 253 14.23 -3.47 -24.48
CA ASP A 253 12.87 -4.00 -24.66
C ASP A 253 12.63 -5.30 -23.91
N ASP A 254 13.61 -6.20 -23.90
CA ASP A 254 13.53 -7.49 -23.20
C ASP A 254 13.55 -7.34 -21.68
N LEU A 255 14.20 -6.32 -21.14
CA LEU A 255 14.19 -6.01 -19.71
C LEU A 255 12.89 -5.30 -19.31
N ARG A 256 12.35 -4.40 -20.14
CA ARG A 256 11.02 -3.81 -19.94
C ARG A 256 9.94 -4.90 -19.89
N ALA A 257 10.01 -5.88 -20.80
CA ALA A 257 9.04 -6.98 -20.82
C ALA A 257 9.04 -7.80 -19.51
N ILE A 258 10.17 -7.86 -18.78
CA ILE A 258 10.23 -8.51 -17.47
C ILE A 258 9.49 -7.65 -16.42
N ILE A 259 9.69 -6.34 -16.43
CA ILE A 259 8.93 -5.43 -15.55
C ILE A 259 7.44 -5.57 -15.83
N ASP A 260 7.03 -5.53 -17.11
CA ASP A 260 5.62 -5.63 -17.52
C ASP A 260 4.98 -6.95 -17.10
N ALA A 261 5.72 -8.06 -17.22
CA ALA A 261 5.25 -9.38 -16.80
C ALA A 261 5.04 -9.51 -15.28
N ASN A 262 5.67 -8.63 -14.50
CA ASN A 262 5.55 -8.56 -13.03
C ASN A 262 4.78 -7.30 -12.58
N SER A 263 3.96 -6.73 -13.45
CA SER A 263 3.14 -5.54 -13.22
C SER A 263 1.65 -5.86 -13.42
N GLY A 264 0.82 -4.86 -13.20
CA GLY A 264 -0.61 -4.94 -13.50
C GLY A 264 -1.46 -5.59 -12.43
N MET A 265 -2.60 -6.15 -12.82
CA MET A 265 -3.60 -6.76 -11.94
C MET A 265 -2.97 -7.77 -10.98
N MET A 266 -2.12 -8.69 -11.50
CA MET A 266 -1.53 -9.74 -10.67
C MET A 266 -0.57 -9.19 -9.61
N ALA A 267 0.21 -8.15 -9.94
CA ALA A 267 1.07 -7.48 -8.97
C ALA A 267 0.25 -6.71 -7.94
N SER A 268 -0.85 -6.08 -8.35
CA SER A 268 -1.78 -5.36 -7.49
C SER A 268 -2.44 -6.29 -6.47
N MET A 269 -2.99 -7.42 -6.93
CA MET A 269 -3.57 -8.46 -6.07
C MET A 269 -2.51 -9.07 -5.13
N TRP A 270 -1.29 -9.29 -5.62
CA TRP A 270 -0.20 -9.78 -4.78
C TRP A 270 0.15 -8.80 -3.65
N ALA A 271 0.23 -7.49 -3.95
CA ALA A 271 0.45 -6.47 -2.93
C ALA A 271 -0.69 -6.41 -1.90
N GLY A 272 -1.95 -6.56 -2.34
CA GLY A 272 -3.13 -6.67 -1.47
C GLY A 272 -3.08 -7.90 -0.56
N ARG A 273 -2.78 -9.07 -1.11
CA ARG A 273 -2.61 -10.33 -0.35
C ARG A 273 -1.48 -10.25 0.67
N ALA A 274 -0.43 -9.45 0.41
CA ALA A 274 0.63 -9.19 1.37
C ALA A 274 0.10 -8.49 2.62
N HIS A 275 -0.82 -7.53 2.46
CA HIS A 275 -1.53 -6.88 3.57
C HIS A 275 -2.38 -7.90 4.34
N ASP A 276 -3.22 -8.70 3.65
CA ASP A 276 -4.09 -9.70 4.28
C ASP A 276 -3.28 -10.72 5.10
N THR A 277 -2.11 -11.12 4.59
CA THR A 277 -1.19 -12.01 5.31
C THR A 277 -0.66 -11.35 6.59
N GLY A 278 -0.33 -10.07 6.52
CA GLY A 278 0.16 -9.30 7.66
C GLY A 278 -0.93 -9.01 8.71
N ASP A 279 -2.18 -8.84 8.29
CA ASP A 279 -3.30 -8.54 9.18
C ASP A 279 -3.53 -9.66 10.20
N ALA A 280 -3.47 -10.92 9.78
CA ALA A 280 -3.57 -12.05 10.68
C ALA A 280 -2.44 -12.02 11.74
N VAL A 281 -1.21 -11.77 11.32
CA VAL A 281 -0.04 -11.66 12.22
C VAL A 281 -0.18 -10.49 13.20
N GLY A 282 -0.62 -9.33 12.70
CA GLY A 282 -0.81 -8.13 13.52
C GLY A 282 -1.88 -8.34 14.59
N ARG A 283 -3.03 -8.90 14.20
CA ARG A 283 -4.12 -9.18 15.12
C ARG A 283 -3.72 -10.18 16.22
N ASP A 284 -3.01 -11.24 15.84
CA ASP A 284 -2.52 -12.25 16.79
C ASP A 284 -1.53 -11.66 17.80
N LEU A 285 -0.66 -10.72 17.35
CA LEU A 285 0.27 -10.02 18.23
C LEU A 285 -0.48 -9.16 19.25
N MET A 286 -1.49 -8.38 18.83
CA MET A 286 -2.30 -7.56 19.74
C MET A 286 -3.02 -8.43 20.78
N ALA A 287 -3.58 -9.56 20.35
CA ALA A 287 -4.23 -10.52 21.26
C ALA A 287 -3.24 -11.12 22.24
N ALA A 288 -2.03 -11.48 21.80
CA ALA A 288 -0.98 -12.04 22.66
C ALA A 288 -0.44 -11.02 23.68
N ALA A 289 -0.45 -9.74 23.35
CA ALA A 289 -0.10 -8.65 24.26
C ALA A 289 -1.17 -8.40 25.33
N GLY A 290 -2.37 -8.98 25.17
CA GLY A 290 -3.48 -8.82 26.09
C GLY A 290 -4.32 -7.56 25.84
N ASN A 291 -4.15 -6.92 24.69
CA ASN A 291 -4.99 -5.80 24.30
C ASN A 291 -6.43 -6.25 24.03
N GLU A 292 -7.37 -5.36 24.29
CA GLU A 292 -8.78 -5.60 24.02
C GLU A 292 -9.04 -5.57 22.49
N ILE A 293 -9.63 -6.64 21.95
CA ILE A 293 -10.04 -6.71 20.54
C ILE A 293 -11.56 -6.77 20.48
N ALA A 294 -12.19 -5.73 19.97
CA ALA A 294 -13.64 -5.63 19.83
C ALA A 294 -14.05 -5.61 18.35
N THR A 295 -15.27 -6.06 18.11
CA THR A 295 -15.99 -5.85 16.87
C THR A 295 -17.31 -5.18 17.21
N LEU A 296 -17.60 -4.06 16.58
CA LEU A 296 -18.88 -3.37 16.73
C LEU A 296 -20.05 -4.29 16.40
N SER A 297 -21.16 -4.12 17.09
CA SER A 297 -22.39 -4.83 16.72
C SER A 297 -22.83 -4.44 15.29
N GLU A 298 -23.61 -5.30 14.64
CA GLU A 298 -24.20 -4.98 13.33
C GLU A 298 -25.01 -3.69 13.38
N ALA A 299 -25.72 -3.43 14.48
CA ALA A 299 -26.52 -2.24 14.66
C ALA A 299 -25.66 -0.96 14.74
N GLU A 300 -24.56 -0.98 15.50
CA GLU A 300 -23.63 0.16 15.58
C GLU A 300 -22.86 0.34 14.24
N THR A 301 -22.43 -0.75 13.63
CA THR A 301 -21.83 -0.69 12.29
C THR A 301 -22.76 -0.04 11.27
N ALA A 302 -24.06 -0.37 11.29
CA ALA A 302 -25.04 0.25 10.41
C ALA A 302 -25.23 1.75 10.69
N ARG A 303 -25.17 2.19 11.97
CA ARG A 303 -25.18 3.62 12.32
C ARG A 303 -23.97 4.37 11.78
N ILE A 304 -22.78 3.79 11.93
CA ILE A 304 -21.53 4.36 11.42
C ILE A 304 -21.54 4.38 9.88
N ALA A 305 -22.04 3.31 9.23
CA ALA A 305 -22.17 3.26 7.78
C ALA A 305 -23.15 4.34 7.25
N ALA A 306 -24.20 4.65 7.98
CA ALA A 306 -25.10 5.75 7.62
C ALA A 306 -24.36 7.11 7.64
N VAL A 307 -23.53 7.35 8.65
CA VAL A 307 -22.65 8.55 8.70
C VAL A 307 -21.64 8.52 7.53
N GLY A 308 -21.07 7.37 7.22
CA GLY A 308 -20.18 7.18 6.06
C GLY A 308 -20.86 7.53 4.73
N ALA A 309 -22.14 7.19 4.59
CA ALA A 309 -22.92 7.54 3.38
C ALA A 309 -23.12 9.08 3.28
N GLU A 310 -23.33 9.79 4.38
CA GLU A 310 -23.39 11.26 4.38
C GLU A 310 -22.03 11.87 3.98
N VAL A 311 -20.91 11.30 4.46
CA VAL A 311 -19.57 11.71 4.07
C VAL A 311 -19.36 11.52 2.56
N THR A 312 -19.81 10.40 2.01
CA THR A 312 -19.74 10.15 0.56
C THR A 312 -20.54 11.19 -0.23
N GLN A 313 -21.72 11.58 0.23
CA GLN A 313 -22.53 12.63 -0.43
C GLN A 313 -21.83 14.01 -0.34
N ALA A 314 -21.23 14.34 0.78
CA ALA A 314 -20.46 15.57 0.95
C ALA A 314 -19.23 15.60 0.01
N TRP A 315 -18.53 14.46 -0.13
CA TRP A 315 -17.42 14.32 -1.07
C TRP A 315 -17.87 14.48 -2.52
N ILE A 316 -18.99 13.86 -2.93
CA ILE A 316 -19.57 14.03 -4.27
C ILE A 316 -19.84 15.52 -4.58
N ALA A 317 -20.47 16.24 -3.61
CA ALA A 317 -20.75 17.66 -3.79
C ALA A 317 -19.47 18.47 -3.99
N GLU A 318 -18.45 18.21 -3.18
CA GLU A 318 -17.14 18.89 -3.30
C GLU A 318 -16.44 18.57 -4.62
N MET A 319 -16.49 17.32 -5.09
CA MET A 319 -15.91 16.94 -6.39
C MET A 319 -16.62 17.65 -7.54
N ASN A 320 -17.95 17.79 -7.48
CA ASN A 320 -18.72 18.55 -8.46
C ASN A 320 -18.34 20.03 -8.47
N ASP A 321 -18.11 20.64 -7.31
CA ASP A 321 -17.64 22.03 -7.19
C ASP A 321 -16.23 22.22 -7.78
N LYS A 322 -15.40 21.18 -7.75
CA LYS A 322 -14.07 21.13 -8.40
C LYS A 322 -14.12 20.84 -9.91
N GLY A 323 -15.31 20.56 -10.46
CA GLY A 323 -15.51 20.29 -11.88
C GLY A 323 -15.40 18.82 -12.30
N PHE A 324 -15.35 17.90 -11.35
CA PHE A 324 -15.43 16.44 -11.58
C PHE A 324 -16.89 15.96 -11.50
N ASP A 325 -17.18 14.82 -12.09
CA ASP A 325 -18.45 14.12 -11.84
C ASP A 325 -18.27 13.16 -10.64
N GLY A 326 -18.45 13.71 -9.44
CA GLY A 326 -18.26 12.94 -8.20
C GLY A 326 -19.18 11.72 -8.10
N ALA A 327 -20.41 11.79 -8.62
CA ALA A 327 -21.33 10.67 -8.60
C ALA A 327 -20.87 9.55 -9.56
N ALA A 328 -20.35 9.90 -10.73
CA ALA A 328 -19.81 8.93 -11.67
C ALA A 328 -18.56 8.24 -11.11
N LEU A 329 -17.68 8.98 -10.44
CA LEU A 329 -16.46 8.41 -9.79
C LEU A 329 -16.84 7.40 -8.71
N VAL A 330 -17.81 7.71 -7.84
CA VAL A 330 -18.31 6.78 -6.81
C VAL A 330 -18.93 5.55 -7.43
N ALA A 331 -19.80 5.74 -8.45
CA ALA A 331 -20.42 4.61 -9.14
C ALA A 331 -19.38 3.71 -9.82
N ALA A 332 -18.34 4.28 -10.40
CA ALA A 332 -17.24 3.54 -11.00
C ALA A 332 -16.44 2.75 -9.97
N ALA A 333 -16.12 3.34 -8.82
CA ALA A 333 -15.42 2.65 -7.73
C ALA A 333 -16.28 1.47 -7.21
N GLN A 334 -17.58 1.69 -7.00
CA GLN A 334 -18.52 0.63 -6.60
C GLN A 334 -18.62 -0.50 -7.63
N ALA A 335 -18.64 -0.17 -8.92
CA ALA A 335 -18.66 -1.16 -9.99
C ALA A 335 -17.35 -1.99 -10.00
N ALA A 336 -16.19 -1.33 -9.92
CA ALA A 336 -14.91 -2.01 -9.85
C ALA A 336 -14.83 -2.96 -8.65
N VAL A 337 -15.35 -2.55 -7.48
CA VAL A 337 -15.41 -3.42 -6.30
C VAL A 337 -16.34 -4.62 -6.55
N ALA A 338 -17.55 -4.39 -7.08
CA ALA A 338 -18.52 -5.44 -7.30
C ALA A 338 -18.02 -6.50 -8.32
N ASP A 339 -17.31 -6.06 -9.37
CA ASP A 339 -16.77 -6.93 -10.42
C ASP A 339 -15.58 -7.79 -9.93
N ASN A 340 -14.93 -7.38 -8.85
CA ASN A 340 -13.72 -8.04 -8.31
C ASN A 340 -13.93 -8.77 -6.98
N LEU A 341 -15.17 -8.89 -6.48
CA LEU A 341 -15.45 -9.75 -5.32
C LEU A 341 -15.21 -11.21 -5.72
N MET A 342 -14.29 -11.88 -5.02
CA MET A 342 -14.07 -13.31 -5.17
C MET A 342 -15.20 -14.08 -4.47
N GLN A 343 -15.78 -15.04 -5.16
CA GLN A 343 -16.88 -15.89 -4.65
C GLN A 343 -16.38 -17.05 -3.81
#